data_f47f4fb08005fcc6e6d0b5b75366b396
#
_entry.id   f47f4fb08005fcc6e6d0b5b75366b396
#
_cell.length_a   1.000
_cell.length_b   1.000
_cell.length_c   1.000
_cell.angle_alpha   90.00
_cell.angle_beta   90.00
_cell.angle_gamma   90.00
#
_symmetry.space_group_name_H-M   'P 1'
#
loop_
_entity.id
_entity.type
_entity.pdbx_description
1 polymer ?
#
loop_
_entity_poly.entity_id
_entity_poly.type
_entity_poly.pdbx_seq_one_letter_code
_entity_poly.pdbx_strand_id
1 'polypeptide(L)'
;MKTLLSMMMTVLFVAGSAGAACADGAEMFGKKCAGCHGKDGKAATSMGKKLNIKDLTDAKVQAASTDAQWEKIILEGVKGEDGKSVMPAFKVSPAEAKDLVKACRSFKK
;
A
#
# COMPACT_ATOMS: atom_id res chain seq x y z
N MET A 1 -53.71 -28.15 -22.33
CA MET A 1 -53.00 -26.88 -22.32
C MET A 1 -52.04 -26.81 -21.17
N LYS A 2 -50.80 -26.92 -21.46
CA LYS A 2 -49.77 -26.89 -20.43
C LYS A 2 -48.92 -25.66 -20.63
N THR A 3 -49.09 -24.73 -19.79
CA THR A 3 -48.23 -23.55 -19.72
C THR A 3 -46.94 -23.94 -19.07
N LEU A 4 -45.90 -24.00 -19.85
CA LEU A 4 -44.56 -24.13 -19.36
C LEU A 4 -44.15 -22.79 -18.77
N LEU A 5 -44.12 -22.76 -17.44
CA LEU A 5 -43.57 -21.63 -16.73
C LEU A 5 -42.04 -21.75 -16.82
N SER A 6 -41.47 -21.04 -17.75
CA SER A 6 -40.03 -20.89 -17.85
C SER A 6 -39.59 -20.04 -16.68
N MET A 7 -39.09 -20.69 -15.65
CA MET A 7 -38.36 -19.99 -14.59
C MET A 7 -37.03 -19.55 -15.16
N MET A 8 -36.97 -18.33 -15.61
CA MET A 8 -35.68 -17.67 -15.84
C MET A 8 -35.02 -17.45 -14.49
N MET A 9 -34.11 -18.34 -14.16
CA MET A 9 -33.23 -18.17 -13.03
C MET A 9 -32.20 -17.08 -13.39
N THR A 10 -32.46 -15.87 -12.93
CA THR A 10 -31.51 -14.78 -13.08
C THR A 10 -30.36 -15.05 -12.11
N VAL A 11 -29.28 -15.56 -12.65
CA VAL A 11 -28.03 -15.67 -11.89
C VAL A 11 -27.50 -14.26 -11.73
N LEU A 12 -27.64 -13.73 -10.54
CA LEU A 12 -27.02 -12.45 -10.19
C LEU A 12 -25.53 -12.72 -10.00
N PHE A 13 -24.74 -12.40 -10.99
CA PHE A 13 -23.30 -12.49 -10.91
C PHE A 13 -22.80 -11.26 -10.12
N VAL A 14 -22.54 -11.46 -8.84
CA VAL A 14 -21.85 -10.44 -8.05
C VAL A 14 -20.37 -10.56 -8.38
N ALA A 15 -19.91 -9.72 -9.27
CA ALA A 15 -18.50 -9.56 -9.50
C ALA A 15 -17.87 -8.96 -8.26
N GLY A 16 -17.14 -9.76 -7.51
CA GLY A 16 -16.31 -9.24 -6.42
C GLY A 16 -15.33 -8.23 -6.97
N SER A 17 -15.30 -7.03 -6.38
CA SER A 17 -14.40 -5.99 -6.84
C SER A 17 -12.96 -6.38 -6.53
N ALA A 18 -12.20 -6.76 -7.54
CA ALA A 18 -10.78 -7.11 -7.42
C ALA A 18 -9.89 -5.91 -7.05
N GLY A 19 -10.43 -4.69 -7.01
CA GLY A 19 -9.67 -3.48 -6.70
C GLY A 19 -9.70 -3.02 -5.23
N ALA A 20 -10.48 -3.69 -4.36
CA ALA A 20 -10.69 -3.23 -2.98
C ALA A 20 -9.40 -3.25 -2.15
N ALA A 21 -8.51 -4.25 -2.33
CA ALA A 21 -7.25 -4.36 -1.61
C ALA A 21 -6.31 -3.17 -1.89
N CYS A 22 -6.19 -2.74 -3.16
CA CYS A 22 -5.37 -1.59 -3.54
C CYS A 22 -5.93 -0.27 -2.99
N ALA A 23 -7.27 -0.14 -2.94
CA ALA A 23 -7.93 1.03 -2.36
C ALA A 23 -7.66 1.12 -0.85
N ASP A 24 -7.72 -0.01 -0.15
CA ASP A 24 -7.43 -0.09 1.29
C ASP A 24 -5.97 0.26 1.58
N GLY A 25 -5.04 -0.21 0.75
CA GLY A 25 -3.62 0.12 0.86
C GLY A 25 -3.36 1.61 0.68
N ALA A 26 -3.99 2.24 -0.30
CA ALA A 26 -3.88 3.68 -0.54
C ALA A 26 -4.45 4.49 0.63
N GLU A 27 -5.55 4.08 1.20
CA GLU A 27 -6.15 4.72 2.37
C GLU A 27 -5.23 4.60 3.58
N MET A 28 -4.72 3.40 3.88
CA MET A 28 -3.78 3.19 4.97
C MET A 28 -2.50 4.01 4.80
N PHE A 29 -1.97 4.07 3.59
CA PHE A 29 -0.81 4.90 3.28
C PHE A 29 -1.08 6.36 3.61
N GLY A 30 -2.23 6.88 3.20
CA GLY A 30 -2.65 8.25 3.50
C GLY A 30 -2.72 8.55 4.99
N LYS A 31 -3.17 7.59 5.79
CA LYS A 31 -3.33 7.74 7.24
C LYS A 31 -2.02 7.52 8.02
N LYS A 32 -1.20 6.55 7.62
CA LYS A 32 -0.05 6.08 8.41
C LYS A 32 1.30 6.50 7.87
N CYS A 33 1.39 6.71 6.58
CA CYS A 33 2.68 6.89 5.89
C CYS A 33 2.86 8.31 5.33
N ALA A 34 1.78 8.96 4.93
CA ALA A 34 1.82 10.24 4.24
C ALA A 34 2.41 11.38 5.09
N GLY A 35 2.38 11.28 6.42
CA GLY A 35 2.98 12.28 7.30
C GLY A 35 4.48 12.48 7.05
N CYS A 36 5.17 11.41 6.66
CA CYS A 36 6.60 11.45 6.31
C CYS A 36 6.82 11.34 4.81
N HIS A 37 6.19 10.35 4.16
CA HIS A 37 6.39 10.08 2.73
C HIS A 37 5.63 11.02 1.80
N GLY A 38 4.66 11.78 2.30
CA GLY A 38 3.78 12.60 1.49
C GLY A 38 2.67 11.79 0.81
N LYS A 39 1.57 12.43 0.48
CA LYS A 39 0.44 11.77 -0.20
C LYS A 39 0.82 11.28 -1.59
N ASP A 40 1.80 11.90 -2.22
CA ASP A 40 2.31 11.56 -3.54
C ASP A 40 3.55 10.65 -3.50
N GLY A 41 4.02 10.28 -2.31
CA GLY A 41 5.20 9.44 -2.11
C GLY A 41 6.53 10.13 -2.33
N LYS A 42 6.54 11.43 -2.60
CA LYS A 42 7.78 12.19 -2.91
C LYS A 42 8.60 12.58 -1.69
N ALA A 43 8.09 12.31 -0.49
CA ALA A 43 8.74 12.69 0.76
C ALA A 43 9.05 14.20 0.88
N ALA A 44 8.27 15.04 0.22
CA ALA A 44 8.41 16.50 0.25
C ALA A 44 7.74 17.11 1.50
N THR A 45 7.82 16.42 2.62
CA THR A 45 7.30 16.84 3.93
C THR A 45 8.46 17.31 4.80
N SER A 46 8.15 18.01 5.90
CA SER A 46 9.18 18.42 6.87
C SER A 46 9.95 17.21 7.41
N MET A 47 9.25 16.13 7.76
CA MET A 47 9.87 14.89 8.24
C MET A 47 10.63 14.18 7.14
N GLY A 48 10.11 14.16 5.92
CA GLY A 48 10.78 13.58 4.77
C GLY A 48 12.14 14.22 4.50
N LYS A 49 12.20 15.53 4.56
CA LYS A 49 13.43 16.29 4.40
C LYS A 49 14.41 16.07 5.58
N LYS A 50 13.90 16.10 6.80
CA LYS A 50 14.69 15.94 8.02
C LYS A 50 15.34 14.56 8.09
N LEU A 51 14.63 13.51 7.69
CA LEU A 51 15.10 12.13 7.76
C LEU A 51 15.72 11.62 6.46
N ASN A 52 15.84 12.46 5.43
CA ASN A 52 16.31 12.07 4.10
C ASN A 52 15.56 10.87 3.53
N ILE A 53 14.24 10.88 3.65
CA ILE A 53 13.38 9.83 3.13
C ILE A 53 13.41 9.86 1.60
N LYS A 54 13.54 8.67 1.01
CA LYS A 54 13.65 8.54 -0.44
C LYS A 54 12.31 8.78 -1.13
N ASP A 55 12.38 9.32 -2.33
CA ASP A 55 11.22 9.54 -3.20
C ASP A 55 10.72 8.21 -3.75
N LEU A 56 9.51 7.81 -3.36
CA LEU A 56 8.92 6.55 -3.81
C LEU A 56 8.48 6.58 -5.28
N THR A 57 8.44 7.75 -5.91
CA THR A 57 8.13 7.87 -7.36
C THR A 57 9.34 7.57 -8.23
N ASP A 58 10.53 7.58 -7.66
CA ASP A 58 11.77 7.35 -8.40
C ASP A 58 11.92 5.88 -8.78
N ALA A 59 12.11 5.62 -10.08
CA ALA A 59 12.29 4.27 -10.59
C ALA A 59 13.50 3.55 -9.97
N LYS A 60 14.56 4.27 -9.66
CA LYS A 60 15.75 3.70 -9.00
C LYS A 60 15.45 3.24 -7.58
N VAL A 61 14.67 4.01 -6.83
CA VAL A 61 14.21 3.65 -5.49
C VAL A 61 13.31 2.42 -5.56
N GLN A 62 12.41 2.37 -6.52
CA GLN A 62 11.51 1.23 -6.75
C GLN A 62 12.28 -0.06 -7.08
N ALA A 63 13.34 0.05 -7.86
CA ALA A 63 14.15 -1.08 -8.28
C ALA A 63 15.16 -1.57 -7.22
N ALA A 64 15.50 -0.72 -6.25
CA ALA A 64 16.53 -1.02 -5.26
C ALA A 64 16.11 -2.08 -4.23
N SER A 65 14.82 -2.33 -4.07
CA SER A 65 14.30 -3.27 -3.07
C SER A 65 13.14 -4.09 -3.64
N THR A 66 13.02 -5.30 -3.13
CA THR A 66 11.89 -6.19 -3.46
C THR A 66 10.67 -5.85 -2.63
N ASP A 67 9.51 -6.34 -3.06
CA ASP A 67 8.27 -6.20 -2.28
C ASP A 67 8.40 -6.83 -0.89
N ALA A 68 9.04 -8.00 -0.80
CA ALA A 68 9.27 -8.68 0.48
C ALA A 68 10.13 -7.83 1.43
N GLN A 69 11.14 -7.15 0.92
CA GLN A 69 11.97 -6.23 1.72
C GLN A 69 11.15 -5.04 2.22
N TRP A 70 10.29 -4.48 1.39
CA TRP A 70 9.42 -3.38 1.79
C TRP A 70 8.36 -3.81 2.80
N GLU A 71 7.80 -5.01 2.65
CA GLU A 71 6.88 -5.58 3.65
C GLU A 71 7.56 -5.71 5.01
N LYS A 72 8.78 -6.20 5.02
CA LYS A 72 9.59 -6.34 6.24
C LYS A 72 9.85 -4.99 6.90
N ILE A 73 10.18 -3.96 6.11
CA ILE A 73 10.38 -2.60 6.60
C ILE A 73 9.12 -2.05 7.27
N ILE A 74 7.96 -2.28 6.68
CA ILE A 74 6.68 -1.84 7.25
C ILE A 74 6.41 -2.55 8.58
N LEU A 75 6.65 -3.85 8.66
CA LEU A 75 6.37 -4.65 9.84
C LEU A 75 7.38 -4.47 10.97
N GLU A 76 8.63 -4.23 10.65
CA GLU A 76 9.72 -4.15 11.63
C GLU A 76 10.25 -2.73 11.84
N GLY A 77 9.99 -1.82 10.89
CA GLY A 77 10.54 -0.47 10.91
C GLY A 77 12.01 -0.41 10.49
N VAL A 78 12.55 0.80 10.52
CA VAL A 78 13.95 1.08 10.17
C VAL A 78 14.59 1.89 11.29
N LYS A 79 15.78 1.49 11.71
CA LYS A 79 16.60 2.25 12.65
C LYS A 79 17.78 2.89 11.92
N GLY A 80 18.11 4.11 12.32
CA GLY A 80 19.31 4.80 11.86
C GLY A 80 20.59 4.25 12.51
N GLU A 81 21.72 4.76 12.10
CA GLU A 81 23.03 4.37 12.63
C GLU A 81 23.17 4.64 14.13
N ASP A 82 22.48 5.63 14.64
CA ASP A 82 22.46 5.99 16.06
C ASP A 82 21.51 5.11 16.89
N GLY A 83 20.88 4.10 16.29
CA GLY A 83 19.90 3.22 16.93
C GLY A 83 18.50 3.83 17.10
N LYS A 84 18.31 5.09 16.72
CA LYS A 84 16.99 5.74 16.78
C LYS A 84 16.10 5.29 15.63
N SER A 85 14.80 5.20 15.90
CA SER A 85 13.83 4.85 14.88
C SER A 85 13.72 5.96 13.83
N VAL A 86 14.00 5.62 12.59
CA VAL A 86 13.76 6.49 11.42
C VAL A 86 12.35 6.25 10.89
N MET A 87 11.95 5.00 10.78
CA MET A 87 10.62 4.58 10.42
C MET A 87 10.10 3.60 11.46
N PRO A 88 9.01 3.91 12.16
CA PRO A 88 8.50 3.00 13.18
C PRO A 88 7.91 1.73 12.55
N ALA A 89 7.92 0.65 13.30
CA ALA A 89 7.19 -0.55 12.93
C ALA A 89 5.70 -0.29 13.04
N PHE A 90 4.93 -0.75 12.04
CA PHE A 90 3.49 -0.62 12.04
C PHE A 90 2.82 -1.93 12.45
N LYS A 91 1.81 -1.83 13.31
CA LYS A 91 1.01 -2.98 13.74
C LYS A 91 -0.07 -3.27 12.71
N VAL A 92 0.34 -3.86 11.62
CA VAL A 92 -0.56 -4.28 10.52
C VAL A 92 -0.35 -5.77 10.26
N SER A 93 -1.35 -6.41 9.69
CA SER A 93 -1.23 -7.81 9.26
C SER A 93 -0.29 -7.92 8.06
N PRO A 94 0.27 -9.12 7.79
CA PRO A 94 1.05 -9.33 6.57
C PRO A 94 0.29 -8.99 5.29
N ALA A 95 -1.02 -9.26 5.24
CA ALA A 95 -1.87 -8.90 4.11
C ALA A 95 -1.97 -7.38 3.94
N GLU A 96 -2.14 -6.65 5.03
CA GLU A 96 -2.15 -5.19 5.02
C GLU A 96 -0.80 -4.60 4.61
N ALA A 97 0.30 -5.19 5.05
CA ALA A 97 1.63 -4.80 4.63
C ALA A 97 1.82 -4.96 3.11
N LYS A 98 1.31 -6.04 2.53
CA LYS A 98 1.32 -6.25 1.07
C LYS A 98 0.51 -5.19 0.34
N ASP A 99 -0.64 -4.83 0.87
CA ASP A 99 -1.47 -3.77 0.29
C ASP A 99 -0.78 -2.41 0.35
N LEU A 100 -0.08 -2.11 1.45
CA LEU A 100 0.73 -0.91 1.57
C LEU A 100 1.88 -0.88 0.56
N VAL A 101 2.55 -2.00 0.34
CA VAL A 101 3.60 -2.11 -0.68
C VAL A 101 3.04 -1.86 -2.07
N LYS A 102 1.87 -2.40 -2.39
CA LYS A 102 1.19 -2.12 -3.67
C LYS A 102 0.91 -0.63 -3.84
N ALA A 103 0.45 0.04 -2.78
CA ALA A 103 0.23 1.48 -2.80
C ALA A 103 1.55 2.23 -3.07
N CYS A 104 2.63 1.84 -2.41
CA CYS A 104 3.95 2.43 -2.64
C CYS A 104 4.45 2.20 -4.08
N ARG A 105 4.23 1.01 -4.63
CA ARG A 105 4.61 0.69 -6.02
C ARG A 105 3.81 1.50 -7.03
N SER A 106 2.59 1.88 -6.69
CA SER A 106 1.74 2.69 -7.58
C SER A 106 2.26 4.11 -7.80
N PHE A 107 3.17 4.60 -6.96
CA PHE A 107 3.78 5.92 -7.13
C PHE A 107 4.86 5.95 -8.21
N LYS A 108 5.32 4.82 -8.68
CA LYS A 108 6.34 4.74 -9.72
C LYS A 108 5.93 5.53 -10.97
N LYS A 109 6.78 6.41 -11.41
CA LYS A 109 6.61 7.15 -12.66
C LYS A 109 7.16 6.38 -13.86
#